data_65988311bc856d33b0e1392643759d7f
#
_entry.id   65988311bc856d33b0e1392643759d7f
#
_cell.length_a   1.000
_cell.length_b   1.000
_cell.length_c   1.000
_cell.angle_alpha   90.00
_cell.angle_beta   90.00
_cell.angle_gamma   90.00
#
_symmetry.space_group_name_H-M   'P 1'
#
loop_
_entity.id
_entity.type
_entity.pdbx_description
1 polymer ?
#
loop_
_entity_poly.entity_id
_entity_poly.type
_entity_poly.pdbx_seq_one_letter_code
_entity_poly.pdbx_strand_id
1 'polypeptide(L)'
;LDYGCGAGRSTRFLKNLGLHVVGVDINQDMLEQAVARDRSTRYYNIRSEQLPFENESFDIVFSSFVFLEISTKEEIEKIFLEMMRVLRSDGVIIVITSSMDVYKGNWIGFKYDFPENNRDIQSGETFKLQFQGTEIILYDYLWTDEDYKQILDRLGLRIVEHHKPLGYDTDPFEWL
;
A
#
# COMPACT_ATOMS: atom_id res chain seq x y z
N LEU A 1 -4.80 -12.54 -1.13
CA LEU A 1 -5.00 -11.65 0.02
C LEU A 1 -4.83 -10.20 -0.42
N ASP A 2 -5.75 -9.30 -0.01
CA ASP A 2 -5.62 -7.84 -0.15
C ASP A 2 -5.34 -7.26 1.25
N TYR A 3 -4.08 -6.93 1.50
CA TYR A 3 -3.60 -6.43 2.80
C TYR A 3 -3.70 -4.91 2.87
N GLY A 4 -4.41 -4.38 3.87
CA GLY A 4 -4.75 -2.97 3.99
C GLY A 4 -5.80 -2.56 2.94
N CYS A 5 -6.86 -3.36 2.82
CA CYS A 5 -7.86 -3.20 1.77
C CYS A 5 -8.74 -1.95 1.91
N GLY A 6 -8.69 -1.27 3.07
CA GLY A 6 -9.51 -0.10 3.38
C GLY A 6 -10.99 -0.34 3.10
N ALA A 7 -11.63 0.58 2.39
CA ALA A 7 -13.03 0.47 1.97
C ALA A 7 -13.24 -0.48 0.76
N GLY A 8 -12.30 -1.39 0.49
CA GLY A 8 -12.41 -2.49 -0.47
C GLY A 8 -12.29 -2.09 -1.94
N ARG A 9 -11.64 -0.96 -2.26
CA ARG A 9 -11.44 -0.53 -3.66
C ARG A 9 -10.55 -1.50 -4.41
N SER A 10 -9.37 -1.79 -3.87
CA SER A 10 -8.41 -2.76 -4.40
C SER A 10 -9.00 -4.17 -4.46
N THR A 11 -9.70 -4.59 -3.42
CA THR A 11 -10.38 -5.89 -3.36
C THR A 11 -11.34 -6.10 -4.52
N ARG A 12 -12.23 -5.12 -4.79
CA ARG A 12 -13.16 -5.20 -5.91
C ARG A 12 -12.46 -5.16 -7.26
N PHE A 13 -11.40 -4.39 -7.39
CA PHE A 13 -10.57 -4.38 -8.60
C PHE A 13 -9.97 -5.75 -8.87
N LEU A 14 -9.32 -6.36 -7.88
CA LEU A 14 -8.74 -7.71 -8.00
C LEU A 14 -9.80 -8.78 -8.33
N LYS A 15 -10.99 -8.69 -7.73
CA LYS A 15 -12.12 -9.57 -8.10
C LYS A 15 -12.55 -9.41 -9.54
N ASN A 16 -12.59 -8.19 -10.06
CA ASN A 16 -12.94 -7.93 -11.47
C ASN A 16 -11.90 -8.51 -12.44
N LEU A 17 -10.68 -8.76 -11.98
CA LEU A 17 -9.66 -9.52 -12.72
C LEU A 17 -9.86 -11.04 -12.64
N GLY A 18 -10.90 -11.51 -11.94
CA GLY A 18 -11.21 -12.94 -11.82
C GLY A 18 -10.54 -13.64 -10.62
N LEU A 19 -9.93 -12.90 -9.71
CA LEU A 19 -9.26 -13.46 -8.54
C LEU A 19 -10.24 -13.74 -7.40
N HIS A 20 -9.99 -14.80 -6.63
CA HIS A 20 -10.65 -15.05 -5.35
C HIS A 20 -9.95 -14.25 -4.25
N VAL A 21 -10.59 -13.20 -3.76
CA VAL A 21 -9.95 -12.23 -2.86
C VAL A 21 -10.55 -12.28 -1.47
N VAL A 22 -9.67 -12.15 -0.48
CA VAL A 22 -9.99 -11.86 0.91
C VAL A 22 -9.34 -10.52 1.26
N GLY A 23 -10.08 -9.60 1.88
CA GLY A 23 -9.57 -8.31 2.31
C GLY A 23 -9.28 -8.30 3.82
N VAL A 24 -8.20 -7.64 4.22
CA VAL A 24 -7.88 -7.39 5.63
C VAL A 24 -7.51 -5.94 5.85
N ASP A 25 -7.92 -5.38 6.99
CA ASP A 25 -7.56 -4.03 7.39
C ASP A 25 -7.57 -3.91 8.93
N ILE A 26 -6.82 -2.96 9.47
CA ILE A 26 -6.82 -2.62 10.89
C ILE A 26 -8.00 -1.73 11.27
N ASN A 27 -8.56 -1.01 10.30
CA ASN A 27 -9.61 -0.01 10.52
C ASN A 27 -10.99 -0.63 10.30
N GLN A 28 -11.72 -0.81 11.40
CA GLN A 28 -13.06 -1.39 11.40
C GLN A 28 -14.07 -0.57 10.58
N ASP A 29 -14.04 0.76 10.66
CA ASP A 29 -14.97 1.63 9.94
C ASP A 29 -14.78 1.53 8.42
N MET A 30 -13.54 1.35 7.97
CA MET A 30 -13.21 1.09 6.57
C MET A 30 -13.75 -0.27 6.12
N LEU A 31 -13.61 -1.30 6.94
CA LEU A 31 -14.16 -2.63 6.62
C LEU A 31 -15.69 -2.64 6.55
N GLU A 32 -16.38 -1.88 7.40
CA GLU A 32 -17.84 -1.73 7.32
C GLU A 32 -18.26 -1.11 5.99
N GLN A 33 -17.51 -0.11 5.51
CA GLN A 33 -17.72 0.46 4.19
C GLN A 33 -17.40 -0.54 3.06
N ALA A 34 -16.36 -1.36 3.21
CA ALA A 34 -16.04 -2.40 2.24
C ALA A 34 -17.17 -3.43 2.12
N VAL A 35 -17.67 -3.94 3.25
CA VAL A 35 -18.80 -4.86 3.32
C VAL A 35 -20.08 -4.25 2.74
N ALA A 36 -20.35 -2.97 3.02
CA ALA A 36 -21.52 -2.26 2.46
C ALA A 36 -21.48 -2.20 0.92
N ARG A 37 -20.28 -2.11 0.34
CA ARG A 37 -20.06 -2.04 -1.12
C ARG A 37 -19.96 -3.41 -1.80
N ASP A 38 -19.49 -4.43 -1.08
CA ASP A 38 -19.34 -5.80 -1.59
C ASP A 38 -19.53 -6.82 -0.47
N ARG A 39 -20.76 -7.32 -0.34
CA ARG A 39 -21.15 -8.35 0.65
C ARG A 39 -20.69 -9.75 0.28
N SER A 40 -20.21 -9.96 -0.93
CA SER A 40 -19.81 -11.30 -1.40
C SER A 40 -18.34 -11.62 -1.09
N THR A 41 -17.57 -10.63 -0.68
CA THR A 41 -16.17 -10.81 -0.25
C THR A 41 -16.09 -10.94 1.27
N ARG A 42 -15.13 -11.74 1.75
CA ARG A 42 -14.82 -11.84 3.17
C ARG A 42 -13.81 -10.76 3.54
N TYR A 43 -14.13 -10.01 4.59
CA TYR A 43 -13.26 -9.00 5.15
C TYR A 43 -12.98 -9.32 6.61
N TYR A 44 -11.74 -9.12 7.06
CA TYR A 44 -11.34 -9.39 8.45
C TYR A 44 -10.64 -8.18 9.04
N ASN A 45 -11.05 -7.79 10.25
CA ASN A 45 -10.29 -6.85 11.04
C ASN A 45 -9.09 -7.56 11.66
N ILE A 46 -7.92 -6.97 11.51
CA ILE A 46 -6.65 -7.56 11.95
C ILE A 46 -5.86 -6.60 12.84
N ARG A 47 -4.81 -7.11 13.46
CA ARG A 47 -3.67 -6.32 13.91
C ARG A 47 -2.60 -6.38 12.83
N SER A 48 -1.90 -5.27 12.57
CA SER A 48 -0.99 -5.13 11.42
C SER A 48 0.01 -6.28 11.24
N GLU A 49 0.52 -6.81 12.34
CA GLU A 49 1.56 -7.85 12.37
C GLU A 49 1.01 -9.28 12.54
N GLN A 50 -0.32 -9.48 12.42
CA GLN A 50 -0.94 -10.76 12.68
C GLN A 50 -2.10 -11.04 11.73
N LEU A 51 -1.93 -12.05 10.88
CA LEU A 51 -2.95 -12.49 9.93
C LEU A 51 -3.65 -13.76 10.44
N PRO A 52 -5.01 -13.78 10.45
CA PRO A 52 -5.79 -14.92 10.98
C PRO A 52 -5.89 -16.05 9.94
N PHE A 53 -4.80 -16.37 9.27
CA PHE A 53 -4.73 -17.39 8.23
C PHE A 53 -3.61 -18.39 8.51
N GLU A 54 -3.78 -19.59 8.02
CA GLU A 54 -2.76 -20.63 8.08
C GLU A 54 -1.58 -20.28 7.14
N ASN A 55 -0.44 -20.94 7.36
CA ASN A 55 0.70 -20.84 6.46
C ASN A 55 0.29 -21.26 5.04
N GLU A 56 0.90 -20.65 4.02
CA GLU A 56 0.74 -21.03 2.62
C GLU A 56 -0.73 -21.04 2.13
N SER A 57 -1.53 -20.08 2.60
CA SER A 57 -2.97 -19.96 2.26
C SER A 57 -3.25 -19.19 0.98
N PHE A 58 -2.29 -18.41 0.48
CA PHE A 58 -2.50 -17.50 -0.65
C PHE A 58 -1.44 -17.65 -1.72
N ASP A 59 -1.85 -17.56 -2.98
CA ASP A 59 -0.96 -17.50 -4.14
C ASP A 59 -0.40 -16.10 -4.34
N ILE A 60 -1.18 -15.07 -3.93
CA ILE A 60 -0.83 -13.64 -4.08
C ILE A 60 -1.18 -12.92 -2.78
N VAL A 61 -0.25 -12.11 -2.30
CA VAL A 61 -0.50 -11.07 -1.30
C VAL A 61 -0.32 -9.71 -1.97
N PHE A 62 -1.39 -8.95 -2.03
CA PHE A 62 -1.42 -7.60 -2.62
C PHE A 62 -1.54 -6.56 -1.52
N SER A 63 -0.81 -5.45 -1.63
CA SER A 63 -0.90 -4.30 -0.74
C SER A 63 -0.76 -3.02 -1.53
N SER A 64 -1.64 -2.04 -1.27
CA SER A 64 -1.65 -0.78 -1.99
C SER A 64 -1.73 0.41 -1.03
N PHE A 65 -0.68 1.24 -1.03
CA PHE A 65 -0.54 2.46 -0.23
C PHE A 65 -0.63 2.26 1.30
N VAL A 66 -0.27 1.08 1.79
CA VAL A 66 -0.27 0.76 3.23
C VAL A 66 1.02 1.21 3.90
N PHE A 67 2.16 0.93 3.26
CA PHE A 67 3.47 1.16 3.88
C PHE A 67 3.82 2.64 4.08
N LEU A 68 3.07 3.54 3.47
CA LEU A 68 3.16 4.98 3.73
C LEU A 68 2.70 5.37 5.14
N GLU A 69 1.92 4.50 5.79
CA GLU A 69 1.38 4.75 7.13
C GLU A 69 2.20 4.04 8.23
N ILE A 70 3.24 3.30 7.86
CA ILE A 70 4.07 2.53 8.79
C ILE A 70 5.29 3.34 9.20
N SER A 71 5.45 3.51 10.50
CA SER A 71 6.41 4.47 11.08
C SER A 71 7.85 3.97 11.17
N THR A 72 8.08 2.65 11.11
CA THR A 72 9.41 2.06 11.29
C THR A 72 9.68 0.94 10.30
N LYS A 73 10.96 0.75 9.97
CA LYS A 73 11.40 -0.38 9.12
C LYS A 73 11.15 -1.73 9.80
N GLU A 74 11.25 -1.78 11.10
CA GLU A 74 11.00 -2.99 11.90
C GLU A 74 9.54 -3.44 11.82
N GLU A 75 8.60 -2.50 11.79
CA GLU A 75 7.18 -2.81 11.58
C GLU A 75 6.94 -3.28 10.13
N ILE A 76 7.55 -2.63 9.15
CA ILE A 76 7.49 -3.08 7.74
C ILE A 76 8.02 -4.51 7.61
N GLU A 77 9.17 -4.82 8.23
CA GLU A 77 9.75 -6.19 8.22
C GLU A 77 8.79 -7.23 8.81
N LYS A 78 8.18 -6.94 9.95
CA LYS A 78 7.21 -7.85 10.59
C LYS A 78 5.98 -8.10 9.70
N ILE A 79 5.48 -7.05 9.05
CA ILE A 79 4.37 -7.18 8.10
C ILE A 79 4.78 -8.08 6.92
N PHE A 80 5.96 -7.88 6.35
CA PHE A 80 6.46 -8.76 5.30
C PHE A 80 6.64 -10.20 5.76
N LEU A 81 7.12 -10.44 6.98
CA LEU A 81 7.24 -11.78 7.55
C LEU A 81 5.87 -12.48 7.64
N GLU A 82 4.83 -11.78 8.06
CA GLU A 82 3.47 -12.32 8.08
C GLU A 82 2.91 -12.55 6.67
N MET A 83 3.17 -11.65 5.72
CA MET A 83 2.82 -11.85 4.32
C MET A 83 3.51 -13.10 3.75
N MET A 84 4.80 -13.28 4.04
CA MET A 84 5.55 -14.46 3.63
C MET A 84 5.01 -15.75 4.26
N ARG A 85 4.62 -15.70 5.54
CA ARG A 85 4.07 -16.87 6.23
C ARG A 85 2.80 -17.39 5.57
N VAL A 86 1.91 -16.48 5.18
CA VAL A 86 0.63 -16.86 4.55
C VAL A 86 0.72 -17.08 3.05
N LEU A 87 1.83 -16.66 2.43
CA LEU A 87 2.09 -16.84 1.01
C LEU A 87 2.61 -18.26 0.75
N ARG A 88 2.17 -18.88 -0.33
CA ARG A 88 2.73 -20.15 -0.82
C ARG A 88 4.17 -19.99 -1.29
N SER A 89 4.92 -21.06 -1.32
CA SER A 89 6.35 -21.06 -1.68
C SER A 89 6.63 -20.56 -3.10
N ASP A 90 5.67 -20.67 -4.01
CA ASP A 90 5.71 -20.18 -5.39
C ASP A 90 4.88 -18.91 -5.62
N GLY A 91 4.36 -18.33 -4.54
CA GLY A 91 3.52 -17.15 -4.56
C GLY A 91 4.29 -15.84 -4.74
N VAL A 92 3.54 -14.75 -4.90
CA VAL A 92 4.11 -13.42 -5.11
C VAL A 92 3.47 -12.38 -4.18
N ILE A 93 4.29 -11.47 -3.66
CA ILE A 93 3.86 -10.27 -2.96
C ILE A 93 3.90 -9.11 -3.97
N ILE A 94 2.79 -8.39 -4.11
CA ILE A 94 2.68 -7.22 -4.96
C ILE A 94 2.44 -6.01 -4.06
N VAL A 95 3.34 -5.03 -4.10
CA VAL A 95 3.23 -3.80 -3.33
C VAL A 95 3.12 -2.61 -4.28
N ILE A 96 2.12 -1.78 -4.05
CA ILE A 96 2.00 -0.46 -4.68
C ILE A 96 2.26 0.59 -3.60
N THR A 97 3.23 1.46 -3.85
CA THR A 97 3.58 2.56 -2.96
C THR A 97 3.94 3.80 -3.77
N SER A 98 4.06 4.95 -3.12
CA SER A 98 4.48 6.18 -3.78
C SER A 98 5.95 6.13 -4.18
N SER A 99 6.26 6.60 -5.37
CA SER A 99 7.62 6.88 -5.79
C SER A 99 8.15 8.15 -5.10
N MET A 100 9.48 8.25 -4.93
CA MET A 100 10.14 9.48 -4.50
C MET A 100 9.83 10.67 -5.40
N ASP A 101 9.43 10.43 -6.64
CA ASP A 101 9.10 11.50 -7.58
C ASP A 101 7.74 12.14 -7.27
N VAL A 102 6.87 11.47 -6.48
CA VAL A 102 5.61 12.07 -6.00
C VAL A 102 5.86 13.38 -5.25
N TYR A 103 7.01 13.50 -4.59
CA TYR A 103 7.38 14.69 -3.79
C TYR A 103 7.96 15.84 -4.62
N LYS A 104 8.12 15.68 -5.95
CA LYS A 104 8.76 16.66 -6.83
C LYS A 104 7.84 17.28 -7.87
N GLY A 105 6.66 16.70 -8.10
CA GLY A 105 5.76 17.09 -9.17
C GLY A 105 4.56 17.95 -8.72
N ASN A 106 3.77 18.45 -9.64
CA ASN A 106 2.46 19.06 -9.41
C ASN A 106 1.40 18.03 -9.77
N TRP A 107 0.55 17.69 -8.83
CA TRP A 107 -0.38 16.58 -8.97
C TRP A 107 -1.83 17.07 -9.02
N ILE A 108 -2.67 16.49 -9.87
CA ILE A 108 -4.08 16.89 -9.96
C ILE A 108 -4.84 16.62 -8.66
N GLY A 109 -4.45 15.58 -7.92
CA GLY A 109 -5.17 15.14 -6.74
C GLY A 109 -4.65 15.68 -5.42
N PHE A 110 -3.40 16.15 -5.38
CA PHE A 110 -2.70 16.46 -4.13
C PHE A 110 -1.96 17.78 -4.20
N LYS A 111 -1.97 18.49 -3.07
CA LYS A 111 -1.08 19.60 -2.78
C LYS A 111 -0.06 19.16 -1.74
N TYR A 112 1.20 19.45 -1.97
CA TYR A 112 2.31 19.15 -1.05
C TYR A 112 3.33 20.29 -0.94
N ASP A 113 2.99 21.46 -1.47
CA ASP A 113 3.76 22.69 -1.30
C ASP A 113 3.61 23.21 0.15
N PHE A 114 4.26 22.50 1.06
CA PHE A 114 4.37 22.82 2.48
C PHE A 114 5.85 22.87 2.86
N PRO A 115 6.59 23.92 2.49
CA PRO A 115 8.04 23.98 2.66
C PRO A 115 8.49 23.88 4.12
N GLU A 116 7.62 24.26 5.06
CA GLU A 116 7.87 24.10 6.50
C GLU A 116 7.85 22.64 7.00
N ASN A 117 7.16 21.76 6.27
CA ASN A 117 7.05 20.33 6.58
C ASN A 117 7.88 19.45 5.64
N ASN A 118 7.95 19.82 4.34
CA ASN A 118 8.38 18.92 3.28
C ASN A 118 9.78 19.26 2.71
N ARG A 119 10.47 20.26 3.29
CA ARG A 119 11.83 20.60 2.84
C ARG A 119 12.84 19.63 3.49
N ASP A 120 13.70 19.07 2.66
CA ASP A 120 14.85 18.25 3.08
C ASP A 120 14.46 16.98 3.90
N ILE A 121 13.28 16.44 3.65
CA ILE A 121 12.78 15.24 4.33
C ILE A 121 13.73 14.06 4.11
N GLN A 122 14.03 13.37 5.19
CA GLN A 122 14.85 12.16 5.19
C GLN A 122 13.96 10.90 5.26
N SER A 123 14.54 9.76 4.90
CA SER A 123 13.89 8.45 5.07
C SER A 123 13.44 8.24 6.51
N GLY A 124 12.18 7.81 6.69
CA GLY A 124 11.54 7.61 7.99
C GLY A 124 10.87 8.85 8.58
N GLU A 125 10.99 10.00 7.94
CA GLU A 125 10.26 11.21 8.35
C GLU A 125 8.91 11.31 7.67
N THR A 126 8.01 12.11 8.24
CA THR A 126 6.67 12.30 7.70
C THR A 126 6.63 13.41 6.66
N PHE A 127 5.91 13.14 5.62
CA PHE A 127 5.60 14.04 4.52
C PHE A 127 4.15 14.51 4.60
N LYS A 128 3.92 15.82 4.52
CA LYS A 128 2.59 16.41 4.57
C LYS A 128 2.01 16.56 3.17
N LEU A 129 0.79 16.11 2.99
CA LEU A 129 0.03 16.33 1.76
C LEU A 129 -1.42 16.70 2.09
N GLN A 130 -2.08 17.38 1.15
CA GLN A 130 -3.48 17.76 1.24
C GLN A 130 -4.20 17.34 -0.05
N PHE A 131 -5.37 16.72 0.07
CA PHE A 131 -6.23 16.49 -1.09
C PHE A 131 -6.72 17.79 -1.67
N GLN A 132 -6.50 18.01 -2.96
CA GLN A 132 -6.95 19.23 -3.62
C GLN A 132 -8.46 19.42 -3.52
N GLY A 133 -8.87 20.66 -3.24
CA GLY A 133 -10.29 21.01 -3.09
C GLY A 133 -10.94 20.53 -1.78
N THR A 134 -10.15 20.03 -0.83
CA THR A 134 -10.62 19.60 0.50
C THR A 134 -9.73 20.14 1.61
N GLU A 135 -10.21 20.04 2.86
CA GLU A 135 -9.41 20.31 4.07
C GLU A 135 -8.70 19.06 4.62
N ILE A 136 -8.72 17.94 3.87
CA ILE A 136 -8.12 16.67 4.33
C ILE A 136 -6.61 16.75 4.16
N ILE A 137 -5.91 16.66 5.28
CA ILE A 137 -4.46 16.61 5.37
C ILE A 137 -4.04 15.20 5.80
N LEU A 138 -3.02 14.66 5.13
CA LEU A 138 -2.38 13.41 5.49
C LEU A 138 -0.90 13.64 5.80
N TYR A 139 -0.32 12.73 6.55
CA TYR A 139 1.10 12.67 6.85
C TYR A 139 1.57 11.25 6.56
N ASP A 140 2.23 11.08 5.43
CA ASP A 140 2.77 9.79 5.00
C ASP A 140 4.24 9.69 5.39
N TYR A 141 4.71 8.51 5.77
CA TYR A 141 6.14 8.25 5.98
C TYR A 141 6.85 8.10 4.66
N LEU A 142 8.00 8.74 4.56
CA LEU A 142 8.89 8.64 3.41
C LEU A 142 9.76 7.40 3.53
N TRP A 143 9.57 6.44 2.61
CA TRP A 143 10.47 5.30 2.46
C TRP A 143 11.02 5.27 1.04
N THR A 144 12.35 5.18 0.92
CA THR A 144 13.03 5.17 -0.37
C THR A 144 13.04 3.77 -1.01
N ASP A 145 13.31 3.70 -2.32
CA ASP A 145 13.54 2.43 -3.01
C ASP A 145 14.66 1.61 -2.33
N GLU A 146 15.69 2.30 -1.83
CA GLU A 146 16.81 1.66 -1.12
C GLU A 146 16.39 1.09 0.24
N ASP A 147 15.48 1.75 0.95
CA ASP A 147 14.94 1.23 2.21
C ASP A 147 14.18 -0.07 1.99
N TYR A 148 13.26 -0.09 1.01
CA TYR A 148 12.55 -1.31 0.66
C TYR A 148 13.51 -2.43 0.23
N LYS A 149 14.49 -2.11 -0.61
CA LYS A 149 15.49 -3.08 -1.05
C LYS A 149 16.24 -3.70 0.13
N GLN A 150 16.72 -2.88 1.07
CA GLN A 150 17.41 -3.37 2.27
C GLN A 150 16.53 -4.26 3.14
N ILE A 151 15.25 -3.92 3.29
CA ILE A 151 14.28 -4.74 4.03
C ILE A 151 14.09 -6.08 3.33
N LEU A 152 13.81 -6.07 2.03
CA LEU A 152 13.57 -7.27 1.24
C LEU A 152 14.79 -8.19 1.19
N ASP A 153 16.00 -7.63 1.04
CA ASP A 153 17.26 -8.38 1.05
C ASP A 153 17.48 -9.08 2.40
N ARG A 154 17.21 -8.40 3.52
CA ARG A 154 17.31 -9.01 4.87
C ARG A 154 16.34 -10.17 5.07
N LEU A 155 15.17 -10.08 4.47
CA LEU A 155 14.13 -11.11 4.53
C LEU A 155 14.34 -12.25 3.51
N GLY A 156 15.34 -12.14 2.64
CA GLY A 156 15.59 -13.11 1.58
C GLY A 156 14.57 -13.06 0.44
N LEU A 157 13.82 -11.96 0.33
CA LEU A 157 12.89 -11.71 -0.76
C LEU A 157 13.62 -11.14 -1.97
N ARG A 158 13.26 -11.62 -3.16
CA ARG A 158 13.82 -11.14 -4.42
C ARG A 158 12.80 -10.29 -5.16
N ILE A 159 13.18 -9.08 -5.53
CA ILE A 159 12.37 -8.26 -6.45
C ILE A 159 12.44 -8.92 -7.84
N VAL A 160 11.31 -9.37 -8.35
CA VAL A 160 11.18 -9.99 -9.67
C VAL A 160 10.83 -8.96 -10.73
N GLU A 161 10.05 -7.95 -10.37
CA GLU A 161 9.65 -6.84 -11.26
C GLU A 161 9.55 -5.55 -10.46
N HIS A 162 9.92 -4.44 -11.09
CA HIS A 162 9.76 -3.11 -10.53
C HIS A 162 9.27 -2.16 -11.63
N HIS A 163 8.10 -1.57 -11.43
CA HIS A 163 7.46 -0.68 -12.38
C HIS A 163 7.30 0.72 -11.77
N LYS A 164 7.63 1.72 -12.56
CA LYS A 164 7.32 3.13 -12.30
C LYS A 164 6.48 3.64 -13.47
N PRO A 165 5.18 3.31 -13.50
CA PRO A 165 4.34 3.69 -14.62
C PRO A 165 4.26 5.21 -14.71
N LEU A 166 4.50 5.72 -15.91
CA LEU A 166 4.25 7.10 -16.29
C LEU A 166 2.91 7.18 -17.01
N GLY A 167 2.26 8.32 -16.92
CA GLY A 167 1.07 8.58 -17.72
C GLY A 167 1.39 8.68 -19.22
N TYR A 168 0.40 8.47 -20.03
CA TYR A 168 0.47 8.62 -21.49
C TYR A 168 -0.31 9.87 -21.91
N ASP A 169 0.14 10.58 -22.95
CA ASP A 169 -0.55 11.75 -23.51
C ASP A 169 -1.99 11.45 -23.97
N THR A 170 -2.30 10.17 -24.17
CA THR A 170 -3.64 9.69 -24.55
C THR A 170 -4.56 9.37 -23.38
N ASP A 171 -4.07 9.44 -22.16
CA ASP A 171 -4.88 9.16 -20.98
C ASP A 171 -5.93 10.26 -20.79
N PRO A 172 -7.16 9.91 -20.34
CA PRO A 172 -8.24 10.89 -20.19
C PRO A 172 -8.00 11.89 -19.04
N PHE A 173 -6.91 11.75 -18.32
CA PHE A 173 -6.44 12.61 -17.23
C PHE A 173 -4.92 12.66 -17.26
N GLU A 174 -4.37 13.77 -16.82
CA GLU A 174 -2.93 13.89 -16.65
C GLU A 174 -2.50 12.94 -15.53
N TRP A 175 -1.77 11.91 -15.93
CA TRP A 175 -0.95 11.15 -15.00
C TRP A 175 0.30 11.98 -14.67
N LEU A 176 0.88 11.64 -13.63
CA LEU A 176 2.03 12.31 -13.06
C LEU A 176 3.32 11.94 -13.71
#